data_0898d673719c39aaa34d323cff8f147b
#
_entry.id   0898d673719c39aaa34d323cff8f147b
#
_cell.length_a   1.000
_cell.length_b   1.000
_cell.length_c   1.000
_cell.angle_alpha   90.00
_cell.angle_beta   90.00
_cell.angle_gamma   90.00
#
_symmetry.space_group_name_H-M   'P 1'
#
loop_
_entity.id
_entity.type
_entity.pdbx_description
1 polymer ?
#
loop_
_entity_poly.entity_id
_entity_poly.type
_entity_poly.pdbx_seq_one_letter_code
_entity_poly.pdbx_strand_id
1 'polypeptide(L)'
;MAAPDVVVVDHHDSYTWNLVHLVAAVTGVLPRVVQHDEVDAADVLRHSHVVLSPGPGHPASAADFAVGREVLLAGTRPVLGVCLGMQGLVTAYGGRVDRVDPGHGVLARVAHDGEGLFAGVPAPFAAVRYHSLAALALPACLRVTASDEETGLTMAVAHRDLPLVGVQFHPESVLSEHGAALVSNFLEAP
;
A
#
# COMPACT_ATOMS: atom_id res chain seq x y z
N MET A 1 0.84 20.50 15.52
CA MET A 1 1.46 19.17 15.70
C MET A 1 2.70 19.10 14.85
N ALA A 2 3.74 18.36 15.24
CA ALA A 2 4.91 18.13 14.36
C ALA A 2 4.45 17.34 13.13
N ALA A 3 5.12 17.57 11.98
CA ALA A 3 4.86 16.77 10.78
C ALA A 3 5.16 15.29 11.06
N PRO A 4 4.41 14.33 10.45
CA PRO A 4 4.67 12.92 10.63
C PRO A 4 6.05 12.56 10.07
N ASP A 5 6.79 11.70 10.80
CA ASP A 5 8.07 11.16 10.38
C ASP A 5 7.81 9.90 9.55
N VAL A 6 7.81 10.05 8.22
CA VAL A 6 7.46 8.99 7.27
C VAL A 6 8.70 8.39 6.64
N VAL A 7 8.76 7.06 6.59
CA VAL A 7 9.74 6.31 5.80
C VAL A 7 9.05 5.58 4.65
N VAL A 8 9.63 5.68 3.46
CA VAL A 8 9.25 4.88 2.28
C VAL A 8 10.30 3.80 2.09
N VAL A 9 9.88 2.54 2.19
CA VAL A 9 10.70 1.37 1.87
C VAL A 9 10.55 1.08 0.39
N ASP A 10 11.64 1.29 -0.35
CA ASP A 10 11.68 1.13 -1.80
C ASP A 10 12.03 -0.32 -2.17
N HIS A 11 11.17 -0.97 -2.93
CA HIS A 11 11.35 -2.32 -3.48
C HIS A 11 11.89 -2.27 -4.92
N HIS A 12 12.81 -1.33 -5.22
CA HIS A 12 13.43 -1.13 -6.54
C HIS A 12 12.40 -0.86 -7.65
N ASP A 13 11.37 -0.07 -7.32
CA ASP A 13 10.32 0.29 -8.26
C ASP A 13 10.55 1.66 -8.91
N SER A 14 10.26 1.75 -10.21
CA SER A 14 10.40 3.00 -10.97
C SER A 14 9.40 4.09 -10.55
N TYR A 15 8.31 3.73 -9.90
CA TYR A 15 7.28 4.67 -9.43
C TYR A 15 7.47 5.11 -7.97
N THR A 16 8.43 4.56 -7.23
CA THR A 16 8.66 4.92 -5.81
C THR A 16 8.83 6.42 -5.62
N TRP A 17 9.53 7.11 -6.52
CA TRP A 17 9.73 8.55 -6.41
C TRP A 17 8.44 9.36 -6.60
N ASN A 18 7.49 8.89 -7.39
CA ASN A 18 6.17 9.52 -7.47
C ASN A 18 5.43 9.39 -6.13
N LEU A 19 5.54 8.23 -5.48
CA LEU A 19 4.96 8.01 -4.15
C LEU A 19 5.62 8.90 -3.09
N VAL A 20 6.96 9.05 -3.13
CA VAL A 20 7.72 9.98 -2.28
C VAL A 20 7.23 11.42 -2.46
N HIS A 21 7.05 11.87 -3.71
CA HIS A 21 6.54 13.21 -4.00
C HIS A 21 5.09 13.40 -3.57
N LEU A 22 4.25 12.36 -3.69
CA LEU A 22 2.87 12.41 -3.20
C LEU A 22 2.83 12.57 -1.68
N VAL A 23 3.63 11.81 -0.94
CA VAL A 23 3.75 11.95 0.53
C VAL A 23 4.27 13.35 0.89
N ALA A 24 5.30 13.83 0.19
CA ALA A 24 5.85 15.17 0.42
C ALA A 24 4.84 16.28 0.14
N ALA A 25 4.01 16.14 -0.89
CA ALA A 25 2.97 17.11 -1.21
C ALA A 25 1.90 17.21 -0.11
N VAL A 26 1.60 16.11 0.58
CA VAL A 26 0.64 16.07 1.68
C VAL A 26 1.26 16.57 3.00
N THR A 27 2.49 16.16 3.30
CA THR A 27 3.13 16.45 4.60
C THR A 27 3.90 17.78 4.62
N GLY A 28 4.26 18.30 3.44
CA GLY A 28 5.18 19.43 3.31
C GLY A 28 6.66 19.06 3.54
N VAL A 29 6.98 17.79 3.80
CA VAL A 29 8.33 17.29 4.10
C VAL A 29 8.63 16.05 3.27
N LEU A 30 9.83 15.96 2.70
CA LEU A 30 10.27 14.74 2.02
C LEU A 30 10.39 13.58 3.03
N PRO A 31 9.75 12.43 2.78
CA PRO A 31 9.94 11.26 3.60
C PRO A 31 11.36 10.71 3.45
N ARG A 32 11.83 9.97 4.44
CA ARG A 32 13.06 9.18 4.28
C ARG A 32 12.79 8.03 3.29
N VAL A 33 13.73 7.79 2.38
CA VAL A 33 13.70 6.65 1.45
C VAL A 33 14.82 5.69 1.82
N VAL A 34 14.50 4.40 1.91
CA VAL A 34 15.47 3.32 2.21
C VAL A 34 15.20 2.14 1.27
N GLN A 35 16.25 1.47 0.82
CA GLN A 35 16.10 0.26 0.02
C GLN A 35 15.75 -0.92 0.91
N HIS A 36 14.81 -1.76 0.45
CA HIS A 36 14.29 -2.87 1.26
C HIS A 36 15.35 -3.93 1.62
N ASP A 37 16.43 -4.02 0.86
CA ASP A 37 17.53 -4.96 1.01
C ASP A 37 18.79 -4.36 1.67
N GLU A 38 18.74 -3.06 2.03
CA GLU A 38 19.85 -2.34 2.68
C GLU A 38 19.52 -1.90 4.12
N VAL A 39 18.34 -2.24 4.64
CA VAL A 39 17.84 -1.77 5.94
C VAL A 39 17.23 -2.94 6.71
N ASP A 40 17.25 -2.89 8.02
CA ASP A 40 16.54 -3.82 8.88
C ASP A 40 15.18 -3.25 9.34
N ALA A 41 14.29 -4.13 9.82
CA ALA A 41 12.96 -3.74 10.26
C ALA A 41 12.99 -2.80 11.49
N ALA A 42 14.00 -2.92 12.36
CA ALA A 42 14.11 -2.08 13.54
C ALA A 42 14.39 -0.62 13.16
N ASP A 43 15.23 -0.39 12.13
CA ASP A 43 15.47 0.95 11.62
C ASP A 43 14.22 1.56 10.97
N VAL A 44 13.47 0.78 10.19
CA VAL A 44 12.20 1.22 9.58
C VAL A 44 11.17 1.59 10.66
N LEU A 45 11.04 0.77 11.70
CA LEU A 45 10.05 0.95 12.76
C LEU A 45 10.37 2.09 13.75
N ARG A 46 11.51 2.80 13.60
CA ARG A 46 11.77 4.04 14.34
C ARG A 46 10.91 5.21 13.86
N HIS A 47 10.44 5.17 12.63
CA HIS A 47 9.59 6.19 12.03
C HIS A 47 8.15 6.07 12.53
N SER A 48 7.40 7.17 12.47
CA SER A 48 6.01 7.20 12.91
C SER A 48 5.07 6.47 11.95
N HIS A 49 5.36 6.53 10.65
CA HIS A 49 4.57 5.92 9.57
C HIS A 49 5.49 5.24 8.56
N VAL A 50 5.04 4.11 8.04
CA VAL A 50 5.78 3.34 7.03
C VAL A 50 4.95 3.21 5.76
N VAL A 51 5.58 3.47 4.63
CA VAL A 51 5.00 3.20 3.30
C VAL A 51 5.84 2.13 2.63
N LEU A 52 5.23 0.99 2.30
CA LEU A 52 5.86 -0.07 1.52
C LEU A 52 5.52 0.14 0.05
N SER A 53 6.53 0.41 -0.76
CA SER A 53 6.36 0.80 -2.16
C SER A 53 5.81 -0.34 -3.04
N PRO A 54 5.36 -0.03 -4.26
CA PRO A 54 5.32 -1.00 -5.34
C PRO A 54 6.68 -1.64 -5.54
N GLY A 55 6.74 -2.71 -6.33
CA GLY A 55 8.00 -3.36 -6.70
C GLY A 55 7.81 -4.53 -7.63
N PRO A 56 8.89 -4.97 -8.28
CA PRO A 56 8.90 -6.21 -9.04
C PRO A 56 8.93 -7.44 -8.12
N GLY A 57 8.75 -8.62 -8.69
CA GLY A 57 8.89 -9.87 -7.97
C GLY A 57 7.61 -10.37 -7.32
N HIS A 58 7.76 -11.12 -6.23
CA HIS A 58 6.65 -11.79 -5.55
C HIS A 58 6.71 -11.59 -4.02
N PRO A 59 5.61 -11.21 -3.36
CA PRO A 59 5.61 -10.84 -1.93
C PRO A 59 5.94 -12.00 -0.98
N ALA A 60 5.90 -13.26 -1.44
CA ALA A 60 6.33 -14.41 -0.65
C ALA A 60 7.84 -14.72 -0.80
N SER A 61 8.54 -14.06 -1.73
CA SER A 61 9.99 -14.20 -1.91
C SER A 61 10.72 -13.33 -0.90
N ALA A 62 11.60 -13.91 -0.10
CA ALA A 62 12.43 -13.15 0.83
C ALA A 62 13.40 -12.20 0.11
N ALA A 63 13.82 -12.52 -1.10
CA ALA A 63 14.65 -11.64 -1.91
C ALA A 63 13.92 -10.38 -2.37
N ASP A 64 12.60 -10.46 -2.52
CA ASP A 64 11.79 -9.37 -3.06
C ASP A 64 11.10 -8.55 -1.94
N PHE A 65 10.86 -9.16 -0.75
CA PHE A 65 9.99 -8.54 0.27
C PHE A 65 10.37 -8.86 1.74
N ALA A 66 11.62 -9.15 2.07
CA ALA A 66 12.01 -9.60 3.41
C ALA A 66 11.69 -8.58 4.51
N VAL A 67 12.23 -7.36 4.43
CA VAL A 67 12.05 -6.33 5.45
C VAL A 67 10.57 -5.89 5.56
N GLY A 68 9.88 -5.82 4.43
CA GLY A 68 8.45 -5.49 4.42
C GLY A 68 7.62 -6.49 5.23
N ARG A 69 7.93 -7.80 5.11
CA ARG A 69 7.28 -8.84 5.90
C ARG A 69 7.51 -8.69 7.40
N GLU A 70 8.75 -8.40 7.82
CA GLU A 70 9.10 -8.21 9.24
C GLU A 70 8.39 -6.99 9.83
N VAL A 71 8.36 -5.88 9.11
CA VAL A 71 7.66 -4.65 9.49
C VAL A 71 6.16 -4.90 9.68
N LEU A 72 5.52 -5.60 8.74
CA LEU A 72 4.10 -5.93 8.81
C LEU A 72 3.77 -6.84 9.99
N LEU A 73 4.59 -7.86 10.23
CA LEU A 73 4.37 -8.81 11.36
C LEU A 73 4.65 -8.17 12.72
N ALA A 74 5.48 -7.14 12.80
CA ALA A 74 5.67 -6.37 14.03
C ALA A 74 4.38 -5.64 14.46
N GLY A 75 3.58 -5.12 13.51
CA GLY A 75 2.26 -4.54 13.76
C GLY A 75 2.25 -3.31 14.68
N THR A 76 3.40 -2.66 14.88
CA THR A 76 3.58 -1.61 15.91
C THR A 76 3.48 -0.19 15.36
N ARG A 77 3.43 -0.03 14.04
CA ARG A 77 3.36 1.26 13.34
C ARG A 77 2.27 1.24 12.29
N PRO A 78 1.65 2.39 11.98
CA PRO A 78 0.84 2.55 10.79
C PRO A 78 1.64 2.22 9.53
N VAL A 79 1.12 1.30 8.70
CA VAL A 79 1.73 0.89 7.44
C VAL A 79 0.73 1.03 6.30
N LEU A 80 1.15 1.72 5.23
CA LEU A 80 0.47 1.72 3.94
C LEU A 80 1.27 0.88 2.95
N GLY A 81 0.72 -0.25 2.51
CA GLY A 81 1.30 -1.04 1.42
C GLY A 81 0.69 -0.66 0.06
N VAL A 82 1.53 -0.35 -0.93
CA VAL A 82 1.09 -0.03 -2.29
C VAL A 82 1.50 -1.16 -3.24
N CYS A 83 0.56 -1.70 -4.00
CA CYS A 83 0.74 -2.77 -4.98
C CYS A 83 1.46 -4.00 -4.37
N LEU A 84 2.76 -4.18 -4.57
CA LEU A 84 3.56 -5.21 -3.91
C LEU A 84 3.44 -5.13 -2.38
N GLY A 85 3.44 -3.93 -1.80
CA GLY A 85 3.28 -3.71 -0.36
C GLY A 85 1.94 -4.24 0.18
N MET A 86 0.82 -4.03 -0.54
CA MET A 86 -0.46 -4.64 -0.19
C MET A 86 -0.43 -6.17 -0.32
N GLN A 87 0.15 -6.68 -1.40
CA GLN A 87 0.29 -8.12 -1.61
C GLN A 87 1.16 -8.75 -0.50
N GLY A 88 2.18 -8.04 -0.05
CA GLY A 88 2.99 -8.39 1.11
C GLY A 88 2.18 -8.47 2.40
N LEU A 89 1.28 -7.52 2.63
CA LEU A 89 0.35 -7.57 3.77
C LEU A 89 -0.51 -8.82 3.74
N VAL A 90 -1.07 -9.17 2.58
CA VAL A 90 -1.88 -10.37 2.42
C VAL A 90 -1.06 -11.64 2.70
N THR A 91 0.13 -11.76 2.12
CA THR A 91 0.96 -12.98 2.28
C THR A 91 1.59 -13.08 3.67
N ALA A 92 1.94 -11.98 4.33
CA ALA A 92 2.51 -11.98 5.67
C ALA A 92 1.58 -12.63 6.69
N TYR A 93 0.27 -12.46 6.53
CA TYR A 93 -0.77 -13.02 7.41
C TYR A 93 -1.38 -14.32 6.88
N GLY A 94 -0.77 -14.95 5.87
CA GLY A 94 -1.15 -16.29 5.38
C GLY A 94 -2.24 -16.29 4.31
N GLY A 95 -2.54 -15.15 3.71
CA GLY A 95 -3.39 -15.07 2.51
C GLY A 95 -2.66 -15.54 1.25
N ARG A 96 -3.40 -15.66 0.16
CA ARG A 96 -2.87 -16.11 -1.14
C ARG A 96 -2.89 -14.98 -2.15
N VAL A 97 -1.73 -14.72 -2.73
CA VAL A 97 -1.51 -13.86 -3.90
C VAL A 97 -1.12 -14.76 -5.06
N ASP A 98 -1.70 -14.55 -6.23
CA ASP A 98 -1.44 -15.36 -7.41
C ASP A 98 -1.70 -14.56 -8.69
N ARG A 99 -1.36 -15.13 -9.84
CA ARG A 99 -1.50 -14.50 -11.15
C ARG A 99 -2.97 -14.29 -11.53
N VAL A 100 -3.20 -13.12 -12.11
CA VAL A 100 -4.47 -12.71 -12.75
C VAL A 100 -4.17 -12.15 -14.13
N ASP A 101 -5.19 -11.85 -14.90
CA ASP A 101 -5.03 -11.16 -16.17
C ASP A 101 -4.31 -9.81 -15.93
N PRO A 102 -3.20 -9.55 -16.63
CA PRO A 102 -2.37 -8.38 -16.37
C PRO A 102 -3.09 -7.08 -16.71
N GLY A 103 -3.02 -6.13 -15.79
CA GLY A 103 -3.41 -4.74 -16.02
C GLY A 103 -2.16 -3.86 -16.09
N HIS A 104 -1.81 -3.36 -17.28
CA HIS A 104 -0.67 -2.46 -17.49
C HIS A 104 -1.17 -1.10 -17.98
N GLY A 105 -1.27 -0.14 -17.07
CA GLY A 105 -1.85 1.17 -17.37
C GLY A 105 -3.37 1.12 -17.57
N VAL A 106 -4.03 0.13 -17.01
CA VAL A 106 -5.48 -0.05 -17.09
C VAL A 106 -6.14 0.69 -15.93
N LEU A 107 -7.13 1.52 -16.25
CA LEU A 107 -7.95 2.17 -15.24
C LEU A 107 -8.98 1.17 -14.68
N ALA A 108 -9.01 1.05 -13.36
CA ALA A 108 -10.05 0.35 -12.62
C ALA A 108 -11.06 1.35 -12.05
N ARG A 109 -12.30 0.93 -11.92
CA ARG A 109 -13.31 1.66 -11.16
C ARG A 109 -13.37 1.11 -9.74
N VAL A 110 -12.79 1.84 -8.80
CA VAL A 110 -12.62 1.42 -7.42
C VAL A 110 -13.85 1.79 -6.60
N ALA A 111 -14.64 0.78 -6.23
CA ALA A 111 -15.70 0.90 -5.24
C ALA A 111 -15.15 0.56 -3.86
N HIS A 112 -15.51 1.33 -2.81
CA HIS A 112 -14.97 1.20 -1.47
C HIS A 112 -16.03 1.42 -0.38
N ASP A 113 -15.69 1.07 0.87
CA ASP A 113 -16.58 1.14 2.02
C ASP A 113 -16.80 2.57 2.58
N GLY A 114 -15.99 3.54 2.18
CA GLY A 114 -16.05 4.93 2.64
C GLY A 114 -15.43 5.16 4.02
N GLU A 115 -14.75 4.16 4.59
CA GLU A 115 -14.16 4.21 5.93
C GLU A 115 -12.63 4.26 5.91
N GLY A 116 -12.03 4.70 7.02
CA GLY A 116 -10.57 4.70 7.22
C GLY A 116 -9.84 5.41 6.08
N LEU A 117 -9.05 4.63 5.31
CA LEU A 117 -8.30 5.16 4.16
C LEU A 117 -9.17 5.90 3.14
N PHE A 118 -10.44 5.53 3.01
CA PHE A 118 -11.38 6.07 2.02
C PHE A 118 -12.36 7.10 2.59
N ALA A 119 -12.17 7.57 3.84
CA ALA A 119 -13.04 8.57 4.44
C ALA A 119 -13.08 9.85 3.61
N GLY A 120 -14.29 10.29 3.23
CA GLY A 120 -14.51 11.49 2.41
C GLY A 120 -14.09 11.38 0.95
N VAL A 121 -13.64 10.21 0.48
CA VAL A 121 -13.32 9.96 -0.93
C VAL A 121 -14.60 9.60 -1.68
N PRO A 122 -14.87 10.18 -2.87
CA PRO A 122 -16.00 9.76 -3.71
C PRO A 122 -15.87 8.30 -4.18
N ALA A 123 -16.98 7.57 -4.24
CA ALA A 123 -17.03 6.20 -4.75
C ALA A 123 -18.10 6.07 -5.87
N PRO A 124 -17.80 5.35 -6.96
CA PRO A 124 -16.47 4.83 -7.32
C PRO A 124 -15.57 5.91 -7.90
N PHE A 125 -14.25 5.71 -7.87
CA PHE A 125 -13.25 6.58 -8.48
C PHE A 125 -12.33 5.80 -9.43
N ALA A 126 -11.63 6.51 -10.33
CA ALA A 126 -10.69 5.90 -11.26
C ALA A 126 -9.29 5.78 -10.63
N ALA A 127 -8.69 4.58 -10.71
CA ALA A 127 -7.31 4.35 -10.32
C ALA A 127 -6.60 3.39 -11.27
N VAL A 128 -5.31 3.62 -11.49
CA VAL A 128 -4.55 2.82 -12.46
C VAL A 128 -3.94 1.59 -11.83
N ARG A 129 -3.93 0.49 -12.59
CA ARG A 129 -3.31 -0.79 -12.26
C ARG A 129 -2.09 -1.06 -13.14
N TYR A 130 -1.01 -1.58 -12.52
CA TYR A 130 0.21 -2.03 -13.19
C TYR A 130 0.64 -3.41 -12.70
N HIS A 131 -0.31 -4.33 -12.44
CA HIS A 131 -0.03 -5.61 -11.81
C HIS A 131 -0.57 -6.80 -12.58
N SER A 132 0.09 -7.93 -12.44
CA SER A 132 -0.31 -9.27 -12.89
C SER A 132 -0.52 -10.26 -11.73
N LEU A 133 -0.35 -9.79 -10.50
CA LEU A 133 -0.61 -10.52 -9.27
C LEU A 133 -1.73 -9.82 -8.49
N ALA A 134 -2.61 -10.58 -7.85
CA ALA A 134 -3.67 -10.06 -6.98
C ALA A 134 -3.93 -10.97 -5.78
N ALA A 135 -4.54 -10.41 -4.74
CA ALA A 135 -5.01 -11.15 -3.59
C ALA A 135 -6.24 -11.99 -3.98
N LEU A 136 -6.10 -13.32 -3.97
CA LEU A 136 -7.16 -14.28 -4.31
C LEU A 136 -7.83 -14.90 -3.08
N ALA A 137 -7.15 -14.88 -1.92
CA ALA A 137 -7.74 -15.31 -0.65
C ALA A 137 -7.16 -14.46 0.48
N LEU A 138 -8.03 -13.92 1.31
CA LEU A 138 -7.64 -13.14 2.47
C LEU A 138 -7.69 -13.99 3.74
N PRO A 139 -6.74 -13.79 4.68
CA PRO A 139 -6.84 -14.36 6.02
C PRO A 139 -7.94 -13.65 6.82
N ALA A 140 -8.47 -14.30 7.85
CA ALA A 140 -9.59 -13.77 8.63
C ALA A 140 -9.30 -12.42 9.32
N CYS A 141 -8.03 -12.11 9.61
CA CYS A 141 -7.62 -10.85 10.21
C CYS A 141 -7.64 -9.67 9.24
N LEU A 142 -7.73 -9.89 7.93
CA LEU A 142 -7.87 -8.84 6.93
C LEU A 142 -9.32 -8.72 6.44
N ARG A 143 -9.72 -7.50 6.09
CA ARG A 143 -10.99 -7.23 5.41
C ARG A 143 -10.75 -6.53 4.09
N VAL A 144 -11.58 -6.79 3.09
CA VAL A 144 -11.64 -5.98 1.86
C VAL A 144 -12.24 -4.64 2.21
N THR A 145 -11.59 -3.56 1.77
CA THR A 145 -12.10 -2.18 1.91
C THR A 145 -12.43 -1.55 0.57
N ALA A 146 -11.86 -2.07 -0.52
CA ALA A 146 -12.21 -1.67 -1.88
C ALA A 146 -12.08 -2.84 -2.86
N SER A 147 -12.87 -2.79 -3.95
CA SER A 147 -12.83 -3.73 -5.07
C SER A 147 -13.01 -3.00 -6.40
N ASP A 148 -12.51 -3.61 -7.46
CA ASP A 148 -12.78 -3.17 -8.84
C ASP A 148 -14.19 -3.58 -9.24
N GLU A 149 -15.03 -2.63 -9.66
CA GLU A 149 -16.42 -2.87 -10.03
C GLU A 149 -16.57 -3.83 -11.22
N GLU A 150 -15.62 -3.86 -12.14
CA GLU A 150 -15.70 -4.66 -13.36
C GLU A 150 -15.23 -6.10 -13.16
N THR A 151 -14.10 -6.25 -12.43
CA THR A 151 -13.45 -7.56 -12.29
C THR A 151 -13.70 -8.23 -10.94
N GLY A 152 -14.19 -7.48 -9.95
CA GLY A 152 -14.33 -7.95 -8.58
C GLY A 152 -13.00 -8.16 -7.85
N LEU A 153 -11.87 -7.79 -8.45
CA LEU A 153 -10.55 -7.92 -7.81
C LEU A 153 -10.47 -7.06 -6.56
N THR A 154 -9.83 -7.59 -5.52
CA THR A 154 -9.55 -6.84 -4.29
C THR A 154 -8.59 -5.69 -4.60
N MET A 155 -9.05 -4.46 -4.38
CA MET A 155 -8.29 -3.24 -4.65
C MET A 155 -7.75 -2.58 -3.38
N ALA A 156 -8.29 -2.90 -2.21
CA ALA A 156 -7.71 -2.49 -0.94
C ALA A 156 -8.10 -3.45 0.20
N VAL A 157 -7.21 -3.52 1.18
CA VAL A 157 -7.42 -4.30 2.41
C VAL A 157 -7.02 -3.49 3.63
N ALA A 158 -7.63 -3.81 4.77
CA ALA A 158 -7.22 -3.32 6.09
C ALA A 158 -7.15 -4.48 7.08
N HIS A 159 -6.18 -4.44 7.99
CA HIS A 159 -6.17 -5.33 9.15
C HIS A 159 -7.26 -4.90 10.14
N ARG A 160 -7.92 -5.86 10.79
CA ARG A 160 -9.06 -5.58 11.66
C ARG A 160 -8.67 -4.91 12.97
N ASP A 161 -7.48 -5.21 13.49
CA ASP A 161 -7.03 -4.81 14.83
C ASP A 161 -5.72 -3.99 14.81
N LEU A 162 -4.96 -4.02 13.70
CA LEU A 162 -3.67 -3.35 13.59
C LEU A 162 -3.75 -2.21 12.57
N PRO A 163 -2.91 -1.16 12.69
CA PRO A 163 -2.94 0.00 11.79
C PRO A 163 -2.25 -0.32 10.45
N LEU A 164 -2.67 -1.42 9.81
CA LEU A 164 -2.10 -1.89 8.55
C LEU A 164 -3.15 -1.82 7.46
N VAL A 165 -2.85 -1.06 6.41
CA VAL A 165 -3.71 -0.92 5.24
C VAL A 165 -2.91 -1.12 3.96
N GLY A 166 -3.58 -1.50 2.89
CA GLY A 166 -2.92 -1.62 1.59
C GLY A 166 -3.87 -1.37 0.43
N VAL A 167 -3.32 -0.87 -0.67
CA VAL A 167 -4.01 -0.64 -1.94
C VAL A 167 -3.29 -1.37 -3.07
N GLN A 168 -4.05 -1.97 -3.99
CA GLN A 168 -3.51 -2.68 -5.15
C GLN A 168 -3.19 -1.75 -6.31
N PHE A 169 -3.88 -0.64 -6.40
CA PHE A 169 -3.66 0.40 -7.41
C PHE A 169 -2.53 1.36 -6.99
N HIS A 170 -2.13 2.24 -7.89
CA HIS A 170 -1.07 3.22 -7.72
C HIS A 170 -1.64 4.61 -7.43
N PRO A 171 -1.80 5.02 -6.16
CA PRO A 171 -2.33 6.34 -5.80
C PRO A 171 -1.41 7.49 -6.22
N GLU A 172 -0.13 7.22 -6.45
CA GLU A 172 0.89 8.18 -6.88
C GLU A 172 0.88 8.44 -8.38
N SER A 173 0.12 7.66 -9.14
CA SER A 173 0.03 7.86 -10.58
C SER A 173 -0.84 9.07 -10.93
N VAL A 174 -0.42 9.84 -11.94
CA VAL A 174 -1.21 10.95 -12.49
C VAL A 174 -2.57 10.51 -13.05
N LEU A 175 -2.73 9.22 -13.34
CA LEU A 175 -3.97 8.63 -13.82
C LEU A 175 -4.91 8.18 -12.69
N SER A 176 -4.47 8.23 -11.45
CA SER A 176 -5.28 7.89 -10.28
C SER A 176 -5.88 9.13 -9.63
N GLU A 177 -7.17 9.09 -9.38
CA GLU A 177 -7.86 10.13 -8.63
C GLU A 177 -7.60 10.01 -7.12
N HIS A 178 -7.73 11.11 -6.39
CA HIS A 178 -7.76 11.17 -4.92
C HIS A 178 -6.50 10.68 -4.17
N GLY A 179 -5.35 10.48 -4.83
CA GLY A 179 -4.14 9.97 -4.18
C GLY A 179 -3.73 10.78 -2.94
N ALA A 180 -3.79 12.12 -3.02
CA ALA A 180 -3.45 12.99 -1.87
C ALA A 180 -4.41 12.80 -0.68
N ALA A 181 -5.72 12.62 -0.94
CA ALA A 181 -6.70 12.37 0.12
C ALA A 181 -6.45 11.02 0.81
N LEU A 182 -6.11 9.97 0.04
CA LEU A 182 -5.77 8.66 0.58
C LEU A 182 -4.53 8.72 1.48
N VAL A 183 -3.47 9.42 1.04
CA VAL A 183 -2.26 9.59 1.86
C VAL A 183 -2.56 10.41 3.11
N SER A 184 -3.37 11.49 3.02
CA SER A 184 -3.79 12.28 4.19
C SER A 184 -4.53 11.43 5.20
N ASN A 185 -5.52 10.64 4.76
CA ASN A 185 -6.29 9.75 5.62
C ASN A 185 -5.41 8.69 6.30
N PHE A 186 -4.42 8.15 5.58
CA PHE A 186 -3.43 7.23 6.16
C PHE A 186 -2.62 7.88 7.29
N LEU A 187 -2.17 9.11 7.09
CA LEU A 187 -1.33 9.82 8.05
C LEU A 187 -2.11 10.34 9.28
N GLU A 188 -3.41 10.47 9.17
CA GLU A 188 -4.31 10.89 10.25
C GLU A 188 -4.88 9.71 11.05
N ALA A 189 -4.70 8.47 10.54
CA ALA A 189 -5.15 7.27 11.24
C ALA A 189 -4.41 7.11 12.58
N PRO A 190 -5.13 6.77 13.67
CA PRO A 190 -4.56 6.65 15.01
C PRO A 190 -3.61 5.44 15.16
#